data_d625309a69546a92996a196566efeefb
#
_entry.id   d625309a69546a92996a196566efeefb
#
_cell.length_a   1.000
_cell.length_b   1.000
_cell.length_c   1.000
_cell.angle_alpha   90.00
_cell.angle_beta   90.00
_cell.angle_gamma   90.00
#
_symmetry.space_group_name_H-M   'P 1'
#
loop_
_entity.id
_entity.type
_entity.pdbx_description
1 polymer ?
#
loop_
_entity_poly.entity_id
_entity_poly.type
_entity_poly.pdbx_seq_one_letter_code
_entity_poly.pdbx_strand_id
1 'polypeptide(L)'
;MFPIANNVRAEREARGMTQSELGAAIGLTRQTVAAIEQRHYSPSLEAAFRIARLFEKSVDELFRWEDDPPPEPMLFSLDRPGI
;
A
#
# COMPACT_ATOMS: atom_id res chain seq x y z
N MET A 1 -2.71 -12.82 3.65
CA MET A 1 -1.84 -11.73 3.17
C MET A 1 -2.44 -11.15 1.90
N PHE A 2 -2.47 -9.85 1.82
CA PHE A 2 -3.06 -9.19 0.67
C PHE A 2 -2.04 -9.08 -0.47
N PRO A 3 -2.49 -8.98 -1.71
CA PRO A 3 -1.57 -8.99 -2.86
C PRO A 3 -0.80 -7.69 -3.05
N ILE A 4 -1.09 -6.66 -2.28
CA ILE A 4 -0.41 -5.39 -2.47
C ILE A 4 0.77 -5.30 -1.53
N ALA A 5 1.96 -5.30 -2.11
CA ALA A 5 3.19 -5.11 -1.36
C ALA A 5 3.49 -3.63 -1.27
N ASN A 6 4.30 -3.27 -0.28
CA ASN A 6 4.62 -1.86 -0.11
C ASN A 6 6.01 -1.67 0.46
N ASN A 7 6.51 -0.46 0.31
CA ASN A 7 7.79 -0.05 0.85
C ASN A 7 7.62 0.95 1.99
N VAL A 8 6.46 0.95 2.63
CA VAL A 8 6.16 1.95 3.66
C VAL A 8 7.16 1.87 4.80
N ARG A 9 7.44 0.65 5.27
CA ARG A 9 8.37 0.48 6.37
C ARG A 9 9.77 0.99 6.02
N ALA A 10 10.25 0.61 4.83
CA ALA A 10 11.59 1.02 4.41
C ALA A 10 11.69 2.53 4.30
N GLU A 11 10.68 3.18 3.73
CA GLU A 11 10.69 4.62 3.58
C GLU A 11 10.57 5.31 4.92
N ARG A 12 9.76 4.75 5.82
CA ARG A 12 9.61 5.29 7.16
C ARG A 12 10.92 5.21 7.93
N GLU A 13 11.56 4.05 7.90
CA GLU A 13 12.82 3.85 8.62
C GLU A 13 13.94 4.71 8.05
N ALA A 14 13.95 4.89 6.75
CA ALA A 14 14.94 5.75 6.11
C ALA A 14 14.82 7.19 6.59
N ARG A 15 13.65 7.58 7.07
CA ARG A 15 13.43 8.93 7.58
C ARG A 15 13.47 8.98 9.11
N GLY A 16 13.82 7.88 9.76
CA GLY A 16 13.91 7.86 11.21
C GLY A 16 12.59 7.99 11.92
N MET A 17 11.49 7.63 11.28
CA MET A 17 10.16 7.76 11.87
C MET A 17 9.73 6.46 12.53
N THR A 18 9.01 6.60 13.64
CA THR A 18 8.36 5.44 14.26
C THR A 18 7.00 5.22 13.59
N GLN A 19 6.43 4.05 13.83
CA GLN A 19 5.07 3.77 13.34
C GLN A 19 4.05 4.76 13.91
N SER A 20 4.24 5.14 15.17
CA SER A 20 3.36 6.11 15.80
C SER A 20 3.47 7.49 15.15
N GLU A 21 4.69 7.88 14.81
CA GLU A 21 4.91 9.17 14.16
C GLU A 21 4.29 9.18 12.78
N LEU A 22 4.45 8.12 12.03
CA LEU A 22 3.82 8.04 10.73
C LEU A 22 2.30 8.09 10.85
N GLY A 23 1.75 7.31 11.78
CA GLY A 23 0.32 7.32 12.00
C GLY A 23 -0.21 8.70 12.32
N ALA A 24 0.46 9.40 13.23
CA ALA A 24 0.05 10.76 13.59
C ALA A 24 0.08 11.69 12.39
N ALA A 25 1.07 11.53 11.51
CA ALA A 25 1.22 12.42 10.36
C ALA A 25 0.12 12.23 9.33
N ILE A 26 -0.48 11.05 9.26
CA ILE A 26 -1.45 10.73 8.21
C ILE A 26 -2.83 10.41 8.76
N GLY A 27 -3.02 10.54 10.08
CA GLY A 27 -4.33 10.35 10.68
C GLY A 27 -4.70 8.91 10.93
N LEU A 28 -3.73 8.03 11.11
CA LEU A 28 -3.97 6.62 11.39
C LEU A 28 -3.37 6.25 12.73
N THR A 29 -3.84 5.13 13.28
CA THR A 29 -3.25 4.62 14.50
C THR A 29 -1.97 3.86 14.21
N ARG A 30 -1.16 3.68 15.24
CA ARG A 30 0.05 2.89 15.12
C ARG A 30 -0.26 1.46 14.68
N GLN A 31 -1.33 0.88 15.21
CA GLN A 31 -1.71 -0.48 14.83
C GLN A 31 -2.06 -0.58 13.36
N THR A 32 -2.74 0.43 12.83
CA THR A 32 -3.08 0.43 11.41
C THR A 32 -1.82 0.54 10.56
N VAL A 33 -0.88 1.38 10.95
CA VAL A 33 0.39 1.49 10.22
C VAL A 33 1.11 0.14 10.23
N ALA A 34 1.19 -0.50 11.40
CA ALA A 34 1.85 -1.79 11.50
C ALA A 34 1.17 -2.84 10.60
N ALA A 35 -0.15 -2.84 10.58
CA ALA A 35 -0.90 -3.80 9.76
C ALA A 35 -0.67 -3.56 8.28
N ILE A 36 -0.55 -2.30 7.87
CA ILE A 36 -0.25 -1.97 6.48
C ILE A 36 1.14 -2.50 6.12
N GLU A 37 2.12 -2.24 6.96
CA GLU A 37 3.50 -2.64 6.68
C GLU A 37 3.63 -4.15 6.60
N GLN A 38 2.84 -4.88 7.36
CA GLN A 38 2.87 -6.33 7.38
C GLN A 38 1.94 -6.96 6.34
N ARG A 39 1.28 -6.15 5.54
CA ARG A 39 0.35 -6.62 4.51
C ARG A 39 -0.83 -7.38 5.09
N HIS A 40 -1.22 -7.03 6.30
CA HIS A 40 -2.42 -7.58 6.91
C HIS A 40 -3.62 -6.67 6.71
N TYR A 41 -3.42 -5.53 6.07
CA TYR A 41 -4.46 -4.55 5.87
C TYR A 41 -4.04 -3.67 4.70
N SER A 42 -4.96 -3.46 3.77
CA SER A 42 -4.70 -2.55 2.65
C SER A 42 -5.21 -1.17 3.03
N PRO A 43 -4.40 -0.14 2.86
CA PRO A 43 -4.85 1.20 3.19
C PRO A 43 -5.95 1.63 2.22
N SER A 44 -6.79 2.55 2.69
CA SER A 44 -7.71 3.20 1.79
C SER A 44 -6.91 3.98 0.75
N LEU A 45 -7.56 4.30 -0.36
CA LEU A 45 -6.91 5.10 -1.39
C LEU A 45 -6.43 6.43 -0.82
N GLU A 46 -7.24 7.05 0.02
CA GLU A 46 -6.85 8.32 0.63
C GLU A 46 -5.61 8.15 1.50
N ALA A 47 -5.58 7.11 2.32
CA ALA A 47 -4.41 6.86 3.17
C ALA A 47 -3.17 6.61 2.34
N ALA A 48 -3.31 5.85 1.25
CA ALA A 48 -2.18 5.58 0.37
C ALA A 48 -1.62 6.87 -0.22
N PHE A 49 -2.48 7.77 -0.65
CA PHE A 49 -2.03 9.07 -1.16
C PHE A 49 -1.40 9.92 -0.09
N ARG A 50 -1.93 9.89 1.13
CA ARG A 50 -1.32 10.66 2.23
C ARG A 50 0.07 10.18 2.55
N ILE A 51 0.27 8.86 2.57
CA ILE A 51 1.60 8.30 2.81
C ILE A 51 2.54 8.71 1.69
N ALA A 52 2.08 8.59 0.45
CA ALA A 52 2.90 8.94 -0.71
C ALA A 52 3.32 10.40 -0.67
N ARG A 53 2.38 11.29 -0.38
CA ARG A 53 2.70 12.71 -0.30
C ARG A 53 3.69 13.00 0.81
N LEU A 54 3.52 12.34 1.95
CA LEU A 54 4.45 12.54 3.07
C LEU A 54 5.86 12.16 2.68
N PHE A 55 6.01 11.07 1.96
CA PHE A 55 7.33 10.57 1.55
C PHE A 55 7.79 11.14 0.22
N GLU A 56 6.98 12.00 -0.40
CA GLU A 56 7.32 12.62 -1.69
C GLU A 56 7.57 11.57 -2.76
N LYS A 57 6.70 10.57 -2.77
CA LYS A 57 6.73 9.49 -3.74
C LYS A 57 5.36 9.37 -4.37
N SER A 58 5.30 8.69 -5.50
CA SER A 58 3.99 8.37 -6.07
C SER A 58 3.44 7.14 -5.38
N VAL A 59 2.13 6.94 -5.51
CA VAL A 59 1.50 5.77 -4.90
C VAL A 59 2.09 4.49 -5.47
N ASP A 60 2.36 4.45 -6.77
CA ASP A 60 2.89 3.24 -7.39
C ASP A 60 4.37 3.02 -7.12
N GLU A 61 5.07 4.04 -6.60
CA GLU A 61 6.42 3.82 -6.08
C GLU A 61 6.40 3.16 -4.70
N LEU A 62 5.31 3.35 -3.96
CA LEU A 62 5.20 2.81 -2.60
C LEU A 62 4.44 1.51 -2.55
N PHE A 63 3.45 1.35 -3.40
CA PHE A 63 2.56 0.18 -3.38
C PHE A 63 2.60 -0.46 -4.75
N ARG A 64 2.61 -1.79 -4.77
CA ARG A 64 2.60 -2.49 -6.04
C ARG A 64 1.80 -3.77 -5.90
N TRP A 65 1.22 -4.19 -6.99
CA TRP A 65 0.56 -5.47 -7.03
C TRP A 65 1.64 -6.52 -7.09
N GLU A 66 1.65 -7.42 -6.13
CA GLU A 66 2.68 -8.44 -6.08
C GLU A 66 2.02 -9.75 -5.73
N ASP A 67 1.81 -10.54 -6.71
CA ASP A 67 1.25 -11.84 -6.50
C ASP A 67 1.69 -12.70 -7.66
N ASP A 68 1.32 -13.92 -7.58
CA ASP A 68 1.46 -14.79 -8.72
C ASP A 68 0.58 -14.29 -9.82
N PRO A 69 0.78 -14.77 -11.04
CA PRO A 69 -0.15 -14.45 -12.10
C PRO A 69 -1.57 -14.72 -11.63
N PRO A 70 -2.54 -13.94 -12.07
CA PRO A 70 -3.91 -14.17 -11.65
C PRO A 70 -4.28 -15.62 -11.88
N PRO A 71 -5.02 -16.21 -10.98
CA PRO A 71 -5.39 -17.61 -11.15
C PRO A 71 -6.20 -17.84 -12.41
N GLU A 72 -6.95 -16.86 -12.81
CA GLU A 72 -7.76 -17.00 -14.00
C GLU A 72 -7.68 -15.74 -14.77
N PRO A 73 -7.78 -15.81 -16.07
CA PRO A 73 -7.96 -14.58 -16.80
C PRO A 73 -9.18 -13.92 -16.20
N MET A 74 -9.02 -12.67 -15.93
CA MET A 74 -10.13 -11.99 -15.34
C MET A 74 -11.18 -11.99 -16.35
N LEU A 75 -11.92 -12.63 -16.16
CA LEU A 75 -12.78 -12.88 -17.17
C LEU A 75 -13.56 -11.79 -17.62
N PHE A 76 -13.25 -11.62 -17.50
CA PHE A 76 -13.71 -10.89 -17.68
C PHE A 76 -13.31 -10.24 -18.30
N SER A 77 -13.03 -10.45 -18.48
CA SER A 77 -12.72 -10.17 -19.06
C SER A 77 -12.78 -9.53 -19.49
N LEU A 78 -13.00 -9.44 -19.58
CA LEU A 78 -12.99 -9.12 -20.10
C LEU A 78 -12.87 -8.68 -20.71
N ASP A 79 -12.79 -8.81 -20.73
CA ASP A 79 -12.56 -8.73 -21.44
C ASP A 79 -12.80 -8.38 -22.16
N ARG A 80 -12.91 -8.23 -22.37
CA ARG A 80 -12.97 -8.14 -23.19
C ARG A 80 -13.33 -7.97 -23.85
N PRO A 81 -13.67 -7.92 -23.97
CA PRO A 81 -13.83 -7.98 -24.74
C PRO A 81 -13.81 -7.87 -25.23
N GLY A 82 -13.81 -7.87 -25.21
CA GLY A 82 -13.56 -7.86 -25.66
C GLY A 82 -13.60 -7.75 -25.82
N ILE A 83 -13.58 -7.67 -25.57
CA ILE A 83 -13.43 -7.81 -25.76
C ILE A 83 -13.35 -7.94 -26.07
#